data_ee00a620dfd62a6f2486b9253d809f51
#
_entry.id   ee00a620dfd62a6f2486b9253d809f51
#
_cell.length_a   1.000
_cell.length_b   1.000
_cell.length_c   1.000
_cell.angle_alpha   90.00
_cell.angle_beta   90.00
_cell.angle_gamma   90.00
#
_symmetry.space_group_name_H-M   'P 1'
#
loop_
_entity.id
_entity.type
_entity.pdbx_description
1 polymer ?
#
loop_
_entity_poly.entity_id
_entity_poly.type
_entity_poly.pdbx_seq_one_letter_code
_entity_poly.pdbx_strand_id
1 'polypeptide(L)'
;MTSWMKFASLLALAGITACSSSPTGRNQILLFSDQDMSQLGAQSFEQMKQQQKISQDAKTNAYVQCVTNSITKHIPKQGFDEWEVVVFESDQVNAFALPGGKIGVYTGLLKVAVNQDQLATVIGHEIAHVIADHSNERLSQTQLANTGLSITGAALGASEYAQYKGMTMAALGLGVQYGVILPYGRTQESEADIVGLRYMADAGFDPNQSVNLWQNMAKASGGNQPPELLSTHPSHSTRIQDLRATITTLPQSNAQRPNCKV
;
A
#
# COMPACT_ATOMS: atom_id res chain seq x y z
N MET A 1 -12.16 37.17 -27.74
CA MET A 1 -11.16 36.92 -26.69
C MET A 1 -11.72 36.45 -25.34
N THR A 2 -13.04 36.25 -25.13
CA THR A 2 -13.65 36.02 -23.80
C THR A 2 -13.99 34.55 -23.51
N SER A 3 -14.00 33.65 -24.50
CA SER A 3 -14.37 32.25 -24.29
C SER A 3 -13.19 31.36 -23.79
N TRP A 4 -11.98 31.63 -24.25
CA TRP A 4 -10.78 30.86 -23.84
C TRP A 4 -10.35 31.14 -22.39
N MET A 5 -10.56 32.36 -21.90
CA MET A 5 -10.25 32.70 -20.52
C MET A 5 -11.17 31.99 -19.51
N LYS A 6 -12.43 31.72 -19.88
CA LYS A 6 -13.37 31.00 -18.99
C LYS A 6 -13.05 29.49 -18.90
N PHE A 7 -12.52 28.89 -19.97
CA PHE A 7 -12.07 27.50 -19.94
C PHE A 7 -10.79 27.31 -19.12
N ALA A 8 -9.84 28.23 -19.22
CA ALA A 8 -8.62 28.19 -18.40
C ALA A 8 -8.91 28.34 -16.90
N SER A 9 -9.89 29.17 -16.52
CA SER A 9 -10.29 29.37 -15.13
C SER A 9 -11.01 28.13 -14.55
N LEU A 10 -11.77 27.36 -15.32
CA LEU A 10 -12.42 26.12 -14.87
C LEU A 10 -11.39 24.99 -14.64
N LEU A 11 -10.36 24.90 -15.48
CA LEU A 11 -9.29 23.91 -15.28
C LEU A 11 -8.44 24.24 -14.04
N ALA A 12 -8.23 25.50 -13.72
CA ALA A 12 -7.47 25.92 -12.55
C ALA A 12 -8.20 25.63 -11.22
N LEU A 13 -9.56 25.67 -11.20
CA LEU A 13 -10.34 25.34 -10.00
C LEU A 13 -10.43 23.84 -9.74
N ALA A 14 -10.41 22.99 -10.76
CA ALA A 14 -10.42 21.53 -10.62
C ALA A 14 -9.11 20.98 -10.03
N GLY A 15 -7.98 21.71 -10.17
CA GLY A 15 -6.67 21.28 -9.66
C GLY A 15 -6.47 21.47 -8.15
N ILE A 16 -7.31 22.27 -7.48
CA ILE A 16 -7.09 22.61 -6.06
C ILE A 16 -7.65 21.53 -5.10
N THR A 17 -8.60 20.74 -5.53
CA THR A 17 -9.26 19.71 -4.70
C THR A 17 -8.54 18.35 -4.70
N ALA A 18 -7.57 18.14 -5.57
CA ALA A 18 -6.86 16.87 -5.73
C ALA A 18 -5.60 16.75 -4.87
N CYS A 19 -5.17 17.84 -4.19
CA CYS A 19 -4.00 17.81 -3.32
C CYS A 19 -4.41 17.46 -1.89
N SER A 20 -3.84 16.38 -1.35
CA SER A 20 -4.01 15.91 0.02
C SER A 20 -2.65 15.79 0.70
N SER A 21 -2.63 15.71 2.02
CA SER A 21 -1.43 15.42 2.80
C SER A 21 -1.52 14.03 3.39
N SER A 22 -0.50 13.23 3.18
CA SER A 22 -0.39 11.90 3.80
C SER A 22 -0.13 11.99 5.32
N PRO A 23 -0.23 10.89 6.07
CA PRO A 23 0.04 10.86 7.51
C PRO A 23 1.43 11.35 7.93
N THR A 24 2.43 11.29 7.04
CA THR A 24 3.78 11.82 7.27
C THR A 24 3.96 13.24 6.75
N GLY A 25 2.91 13.89 6.24
CA GLY A 25 2.93 15.26 5.72
C GLY A 25 3.39 15.39 4.27
N ARG A 26 3.48 14.31 3.54
CA ARG A 26 3.82 14.28 2.11
C ARG A 26 2.61 14.71 1.26
N ASN A 27 2.85 15.52 0.25
CA ASN A 27 1.80 15.90 -0.70
C ASN A 27 1.43 14.73 -1.61
N GLN A 28 0.13 14.51 -1.77
CA GLN A 28 -0.45 13.46 -2.61
C GLN A 28 -1.45 14.06 -3.60
N ILE A 29 -1.60 13.39 -4.75
CA ILE A 29 -2.67 13.67 -5.71
C ILE A 29 -3.65 12.50 -5.65
N LEU A 30 -4.87 12.77 -5.19
CA LEU A 30 -5.94 11.80 -5.06
C LEU A 30 -7.10 12.22 -5.96
N LEU A 31 -7.32 11.49 -7.05
CA LEU A 31 -8.36 11.80 -8.05
C LEU A 31 -9.68 11.09 -7.80
N PHE A 32 -9.66 10.04 -6.99
CA PHE A 32 -10.83 9.21 -6.72
C PHE A 32 -11.37 9.50 -5.32
N SER A 33 -12.68 9.45 -5.14
CA SER A 33 -13.28 9.61 -3.81
C SER A 33 -13.04 8.37 -2.93
N ASP A 34 -13.11 8.53 -1.60
CA ASP A 34 -13.03 7.41 -0.65
C ASP A 34 -14.13 6.37 -0.91
N GLN A 35 -15.29 6.81 -1.35
CA GLN A 35 -16.40 5.92 -1.70
C GLN A 35 -16.06 5.08 -2.93
N ASP A 36 -15.51 5.67 -4.00
CA ASP A 36 -15.11 4.94 -5.21
C ASP A 36 -14.02 3.93 -4.88
N MET A 37 -13.03 4.33 -4.08
CA MET A 37 -11.93 3.45 -3.66
C MET A 37 -12.43 2.31 -2.78
N SER A 38 -13.32 2.58 -1.83
CA SER A 38 -13.91 1.55 -0.96
C SER A 38 -14.76 0.56 -1.75
N GLN A 39 -15.52 1.03 -2.74
CA GLN A 39 -16.29 0.15 -3.62
C GLN A 39 -15.39 -0.74 -4.48
N LEU A 40 -14.32 -0.18 -5.05
CA LEU A 40 -13.34 -0.93 -5.83
C LEU A 40 -12.65 -2.00 -4.97
N GLY A 41 -12.24 -1.64 -3.76
CA GLY A 41 -11.62 -2.55 -2.81
C GLY A 41 -12.55 -3.69 -2.40
N ALA A 42 -13.82 -3.38 -2.09
CA ALA A 42 -14.83 -4.39 -1.73
C ALA A 42 -15.10 -5.36 -2.89
N GLN A 43 -15.28 -4.87 -4.12
CA GLN A 43 -15.49 -5.71 -5.31
C GLN A 43 -14.29 -6.63 -5.57
N SER A 44 -13.07 -6.08 -5.49
CA SER A 44 -11.84 -6.85 -5.67
C SER A 44 -11.70 -7.94 -4.60
N PHE A 45 -12.02 -7.61 -3.35
CA PHE A 45 -11.93 -8.56 -2.25
C PHE A 45 -12.94 -9.71 -2.37
N GLU A 46 -14.19 -9.42 -2.75
CA GLU A 46 -15.19 -10.43 -3.03
C GLU A 46 -14.75 -11.37 -4.17
N GLN A 47 -14.18 -10.83 -5.23
CA GLN A 47 -13.63 -11.64 -6.32
C GLN A 47 -12.51 -12.56 -5.84
N MET A 48 -11.59 -12.05 -4.99
CA MET A 48 -10.52 -12.86 -4.41
C MET A 48 -11.06 -13.97 -3.51
N LYS A 49 -12.09 -13.70 -2.69
CA LYS A 49 -12.76 -14.71 -1.86
C LYS A 49 -13.42 -15.84 -2.68
N GLN A 50 -13.86 -15.53 -3.89
CA GLN A 50 -14.44 -16.53 -4.82
C GLN A 50 -13.36 -17.35 -5.54
N GLN A 51 -12.20 -16.76 -5.82
CA GLN A 51 -11.14 -17.39 -6.60
C GLN A 51 -10.12 -18.15 -5.76
N GLN A 52 -10.00 -17.84 -4.48
CA GLN A 52 -8.97 -18.41 -3.62
C GLN A 52 -9.59 -19.19 -2.46
N LYS A 53 -8.87 -20.20 -1.99
CA LYS A 53 -9.31 -21.02 -0.87
C LYS A 53 -9.18 -20.25 0.45
N ILE A 54 -10.29 -20.06 1.14
CA ILE A 54 -10.31 -19.45 2.47
C ILE A 54 -9.98 -20.53 3.52
N SER A 55 -9.09 -20.20 4.45
CA SER A 55 -8.70 -21.08 5.55
C SER A 55 -9.89 -21.37 6.48
N GLN A 56 -10.12 -22.63 6.76
CA GLN A 56 -11.12 -23.11 7.70
C GLN A 56 -10.53 -23.42 9.09
N ASP A 57 -9.22 -23.21 9.27
CA ASP A 57 -8.59 -23.42 10.59
C ASP A 57 -8.97 -22.29 11.56
N ALA A 58 -9.83 -22.63 12.50
CA ALA A 58 -10.36 -21.67 13.48
C ALA A 58 -9.26 -21.02 14.34
N LYS A 59 -8.17 -21.76 14.66
CA LYS A 59 -7.07 -21.21 15.47
C LYS A 59 -6.29 -20.16 14.69
N THR A 60 -5.92 -20.46 13.45
CA THR A 60 -5.22 -19.53 12.57
C THR A 60 -6.07 -18.28 12.31
N ASN A 61 -7.37 -18.45 12.02
CA ASN A 61 -8.28 -17.33 11.83
C ASN A 61 -8.41 -16.46 13.08
N ALA A 62 -8.58 -17.06 14.27
CA ALA A 62 -8.66 -16.33 15.53
C ALA A 62 -7.36 -15.58 15.87
N TYR A 63 -6.21 -16.17 15.56
CA TYR A 63 -4.90 -15.55 15.76
C TYR A 63 -4.73 -14.30 14.89
N VAL A 64 -4.98 -14.40 13.59
CA VAL A 64 -4.88 -13.28 12.64
C VAL A 64 -5.89 -12.18 13.00
N GLN A 65 -7.13 -12.57 13.32
CA GLN A 65 -8.16 -11.63 13.76
C GLN A 65 -7.77 -10.90 15.06
N CYS A 66 -7.18 -11.61 16.03
CA CYS A 66 -6.70 -11.02 17.28
C CYS A 66 -5.65 -9.93 17.01
N VAL A 67 -4.65 -10.22 16.18
CA VAL A 67 -3.59 -9.24 15.84
C VAL A 67 -4.20 -8.05 15.09
N THR A 68 -5.03 -8.30 14.08
CA THR A 68 -5.70 -7.24 13.31
C THR A 68 -6.54 -6.33 14.20
N ASN A 69 -7.42 -6.91 15.04
CA ASN A 69 -8.29 -6.15 15.94
C ASN A 69 -7.51 -5.35 16.97
N SER A 70 -6.36 -5.86 17.43
CA SER A 70 -5.51 -5.12 18.36
C SER A 70 -4.96 -3.85 17.74
N ILE A 71 -4.54 -3.89 16.49
CA ILE A 71 -4.02 -2.72 15.75
C ILE A 71 -5.16 -1.75 15.41
N THR A 72 -6.24 -2.26 14.81
CA THR A 72 -7.31 -1.42 14.25
C THR A 72 -8.07 -0.60 15.30
N LYS A 73 -8.07 -1.03 16.58
CA LYS A 73 -8.60 -0.24 17.71
C LYS A 73 -7.91 1.10 17.93
N HIS A 74 -6.66 1.23 17.51
CA HIS A 74 -5.85 2.43 17.66
C HIS A 74 -5.87 3.33 16.42
N ILE A 75 -6.61 2.95 15.39
CA ILE A 75 -6.72 3.70 14.14
C ILE A 75 -7.92 4.63 14.22
N PRO A 76 -7.76 5.92 13.85
CA PRO A 76 -8.90 6.82 13.72
C PRO A 76 -9.94 6.27 12.75
N LYS A 77 -11.22 6.62 12.96
CA LYS A 77 -12.28 6.22 12.02
C LYS A 77 -11.95 6.68 10.61
N GLN A 78 -12.05 5.73 9.68
CA GLN A 78 -11.88 5.96 8.26
C GLN A 78 -13.25 6.15 7.58
N GLY A 79 -13.27 6.39 6.29
CA GLY A 79 -14.50 6.50 5.50
C GLY A 79 -15.29 5.18 5.32
N PHE A 80 -15.01 4.15 6.13
CA PHE A 80 -15.69 2.85 6.16
C PHE A 80 -15.94 2.40 7.61
N ASP A 81 -16.88 1.48 7.80
CA ASP A 81 -17.39 1.13 9.14
C ASP A 81 -16.48 0.14 9.87
N GLU A 82 -15.97 -0.90 9.17
CA GLU A 82 -15.25 -2.01 9.80
C GLU A 82 -14.10 -2.53 8.95
N TRP A 83 -13.07 -3.04 9.62
CA TRP A 83 -11.99 -3.81 9.02
C TRP A 83 -12.42 -5.28 8.90
N GLU A 84 -12.38 -5.82 7.68
CA GLU A 84 -12.63 -7.22 7.39
C GLU A 84 -11.31 -7.92 7.10
N VAL A 85 -11.00 -9.00 7.84
CA VAL A 85 -9.81 -9.81 7.58
C VAL A 85 -10.19 -11.22 7.20
N VAL A 86 -9.57 -11.74 6.13
CA VAL A 86 -9.71 -13.11 5.65
C VAL A 86 -8.35 -13.77 5.54
N VAL A 87 -8.24 -15.00 6.02
CA VAL A 87 -7.06 -15.83 5.84
C VAL A 87 -7.25 -16.74 4.64
N PHE A 88 -6.35 -16.62 3.66
CA PHE A 88 -6.34 -17.46 2.46
C PHE A 88 -5.35 -18.62 2.62
N GLU A 89 -5.78 -19.82 2.25
CA GLU A 89 -4.93 -21.01 2.30
C GLU A 89 -4.02 -21.05 1.07
N SER A 90 -2.78 -20.63 1.25
CA SER A 90 -1.76 -20.60 0.20
C SER A 90 -0.37 -20.60 0.82
N ASP A 91 0.59 -21.21 0.12
CA ASP A 91 2.02 -21.18 0.51
C ASP A 91 2.72 -19.86 0.18
N GLN A 92 2.03 -18.92 -0.47
CA GLN A 92 2.57 -17.59 -0.72
C GLN A 92 2.87 -16.87 0.59
N VAL A 93 4.06 -16.30 0.68
CA VAL A 93 4.47 -15.43 1.80
C VAL A 93 4.02 -14.02 1.48
N ASN A 94 2.73 -13.74 1.73
CA ASN A 94 2.11 -12.47 1.36
C ASN A 94 0.97 -12.08 2.31
N ALA A 95 0.67 -10.78 2.33
CA ALA A 95 -0.56 -10.17 2.83
C ALA A 95 -0.86 -8.94 1.98
N PHE A 96 -2.06 -8.41 2.08
CA PHE A 96 -2.46 -7.18 1.41
C PHE A 96 -3.58 -6.49 2.16
N ALA A 97 -3.71 -5.18 2.00
CA ALA A 97 -4.92 -4.46 2.35
C ALA A 97 -5.43 -3.64 1.17
N LEU A 98 -6.75 -3.66 0.98
CA LEU A 98 -7.45 -2.91 -0.04
C LEU A 98 -8.25 -1.77 0.60
N PRO A 99 -8.52 -0.68 -0.15
CA PRO A 99 -9.39 0.39 0.30
C PRO A 99 -10.73 -0.15 0.81
N GLY A 100 -11.32 0.55 1.77
CA GLY A 100 -12.54 0.08 2.44
C GLY A 100 -12.27 -0.96 3.54
N GLY A 101 -11.01 -1.06 4.03
CA GLY A 101 -10.67 -1.86 5.20
C GLY A 101 -10.65 -3.37 4.96
N LYS A 102 -10.31 -3.83 3.76
CA LYS A 102 -10.28 -5.25 3.39
C LYS A 102 -8.86 -5.81 3.49
N ILE A 103 -8.61 -6.77 4.38
CA ILE A 103 -7.28 -7.34 4.64
C ILE A 103 -7.28 -8.82 4.28
N GLY A 104 -6.31 -9.23 3.48
CA GLY A 104 -6.04 -10.63 3.17
C GLY A 104 -4.68 -11.06 3.74
N VAL A 105 -4.64 -12.21 4.40
CA VAL A 105 -3.42 -12.81 4.93
C VAL A 105 -3.30 -14.23 4.41
N TYR A 106 -2.16 -14.56 3.80
CA TYR A 106 -1.89 -15.92 3.31
C TYR A 106 -1.25 -16.78 4.39
N THR A 107 -1.63 -18.05 4.47
CA THR A 107 -1.09 -18.99 5.48
C THR A 107 0.42 -19.16 5.36
N GLY A 108 1.00 -19.01 4.16
CA GLY A 108 2.45 -19.03 3.94
C GLY A 108 3.20 -17.93 4.68
N LEU A 109 2.57 -16.75 4.89
CA LEU A 109 3.17 -15.67 5.67
C LEU A 109 3.42 -16.09 7.13
N LEU A 110 2.52 -16.87 7.71
CA LEU A 110 2.62 -17.31 9.11
C LEU A 110 3.80 -18.27 9.37
N LYS A 111 4.38 -18.84 8.31
CA LYS A 111 5.61 -19.65 8.38
C LYS A 111 6.86 -18.78 8.56
N VAL A 112 6.79 -17.51 8.18
CA VAL A 112 7.90 -16.53 8.20
C VAL A 112 7.73 -15.53 9.33
N ALA A 113 6.51 -15.04 9.54
CA ALA A 113 6.12 -14.21 10.69
C ALA A 113 5.82 -15.12 11.89
N VAL A 114 6.87 -15.53 12.61
CA VAL A 114 6.84 -16.64 13.59
C VAL A 114 6.25 -16.27 14.96
N ASN A 115 5.85 -15.02 15.16
CA ASN A 115 5.19 -14.55 16.37
C ASN A 115 4.22 -13.40 16.08
N GLN A 116 3.39 -13.05 17.08
CA GLN A 116 2.36 -12.02 16.94
C GLN A 116 2.90 -10.64 16.56
N ASP A 117 4.09 -10.27 17.03
CA ASP A 117 4.69 -8.96 16.76
C ASP A 117 5.20 -8.87 15.31
N GLN A 118 5.73 -9.98 14.77
CA GLN A 118 6.12 -10.06 13.36
C GLN A 118 4.89 -10.03 12.44
N LEU A 119 3.81 -10.72 12.81
CA LEU A 119 2.55 -10.61 12.08
C LEU A 119 1.97 -9.20 12.18
N ALA A 120 2.05 -8.57 13.36
CA ALA A 120 1.62 -7.19 13.56
C ALA A 120 2.42 -6.19 12.71
N THR A 121 3.70 -6.45 12.45
CA THR A 121 4.51 -5.65 11.53
C THR A 121 3.91 -5.65 10.12
N VAL A 122 3.58 -6.84 9.59
CA VAL A 122 3.00 -6.92 8.24
C VAL A 122 1.61 -6.29 8.20
N ILE A 123 0.72 -6.67 9.12
CA ILE A 123 -0.64 -6.15 9.16
C ILE A 123 -0.65 -4.63 9.36
N GLY A 124 0.22 -4.10 10.23
CA GLY A 124 0.37 -2.65 10.44
C GLY A 124 0.84 -1.93 9.18
N HIS A 125 1.79 -2.51 8.44
CA HIS A 125 2.27 -2.00 7.16
C HIS A 125 1.16 -1.98 6.10
N GLU A 126 0.37 -3.05 5.97
CA GLU A 126 -0.75 -3.11 5.03
C GLU A 126 -1.85 -2.11 5.38
N ILE A 127 -2.18 -1.99 6.66
CA ILE A 127 -3.13 -0.99 7.15
C ILE A 127 -2.61 0.42 6.85
N ALA A 128 -1.32 0.68 7.01
CA ALA A 128 -0.72 1.97 6.72
C ALA A 128 -0.87 2.38 5.25
N HIS A 129 -0.80 1.43 4.30
CA HIS A 129 -1.09 1.70 2.90
C HIS A 129 -2.52 2.19 2.66
N VAL A 130 -3.49 1.68 3.42
CA VAL A 130 -4.89 2.14 3.33
C VAL A 130 -5.04 3.52 3.94
N ILE A 131 -4.48 3.74 5.15
CA ILE A 131 -4.56 5.02 5.87
C ILE A 131 -3.86 6.16 5.14
N ALA A 132 -2.80 5.85 4.40
CA ALA A 132 -2.04 6.81 3.60
C ALA A 132 -2.55 6.94 2.15
N ASP A 133 -3.70 6.35 1.81
CA ASP A 133 -4.32 6.40 0.48
C ASP A 133 -3.40 5.99 -0.67
N HIS A 134 -2.41 5.13 -0.42
CA HIS A 134 -1.41 4.76 -1.40
C HIS A 134 -2.00 4.14 -2.67
N SER A 135 -3.09 3.37 -2.54
CA SER A 135 -3.79 2.79 -3.70
C SER A 135 -4.44 3.88 -4.57
N ASN A 136 -5.08 4.87 -3.95
CA ASN A 136 -5.67 6.02 -4.66
C ASN A 136 -4.57 6.85 -5.34
N GLU A 137 -3.50 7.17 -4.62
CA GLU A 137 -2.36 7.91 -5.16
C GLU A 137 -1.76 7.22 -6.39
N ARG A 138 -1.49 5.90 -6.32
CA ARG A 138 -0.94 5.12 -7.45
C ARG A 138 -1.90 5.07 -8.64
N LEU A 139 -3.20 4.90 -8.38
CA LEU A 139 -4.23 4.90 -9.42
C LEU A 139 -4.31 6.28 -10.10
N SER A 140 -4.28 7.34 -9.29
CA SER A 140 -4.30 8.74 -9.76
C SER A 140 -3.08 9.09 -10.62
N GLN A 141 -1.90 8.69 -10.19
CA GLN A 141 -0.65 8.87 -10.96
C GLN A 141 -0.69 8.13 -12.30
N THR A 142 -1.18 6.87 -12.26
CA THR A 142 -1.34 6.06 -13.48
C THR A 142 -2.33 6.71 -14.45
N GLN A 143 -3.45 7.23 -13.94
CA GLN A 143 -4.46 7.93 -14.73
C GLN A 143 -3.89 9.20 -15.37
N LEU A 144 -3.16 10.01 -14.60
CA LEU A 144 -2.51 11.24 -15.10
C LEU A 144 -1.45 10.92 -16.15
N ALA A 145 -0.61 9.92 -15.91
CA ALA A 145 0.43 9.49 -16.84
C ALA A 145 -0.17 9.00 -18.16
N ASN A 146 -1.21 8.16 -18.11
CA ASN A 146 -1.90 7.65 -19.29
C ASN A 146 -2.59 8.78 -20.08
N THR A 147 -3.19 9.73 -19.39
CA THR A 147 -3.79 10.92 -20.02
C THR A 147 -2.73 11.77 -20.73
N GLY A 148 -1.61 12.04 -20.06
CA GLY A 148 -0.47 12.77 -20.63
C GLY A 148 0.12 12.07 -21.85
N LEU A 149 0.32 10.75 -21.78
CA LEU A 149 0.78 9.95 -22.92
C LEU A 149 -0.21 9.97 -24.08
N SER A 150 -1.51 9.91 -23.82
CA SER A 150 -2.56 9.95 -24.85
C SER A 150 -2.58 11.30 -25.58
N ILE A 151 -2.49 12.41 -24.85
CA ILE A 151 -2.42 13.78 -25.41
C ILE A 151 -1.15 13.93 -26.26
N THR A 152 0.00 13.49 -25.75
CA THR A 152 1.28 13.54 -26.47
C THR A 152 1.23 12.71 -27.74
N GLY A 153 0.66 11.50 -27.68
CA GLY A 153 0.49 10.62 -28.82
C GLY A 153 -0.43 11.21 -29.90
N ALA A 154 -1.49 11.90 -29.49
CA ALA A 154 -2.38 12.61 -30.43
C ALA A 154 -1.65 13.78 -31.11
N ALA A 155 -0.91 14.60 -30.35
CA ALA A 155 -0.14 15.71 -30.85
C ALA A 155 0.96 15.27 -31.83
N LEU A 156 1.72 14.22 -31.51
CA LEU A 156 2.73 13.63 -32.38
C LEU A 156 2.11 13.07 -33.65
N GLY A 157 0.96 12.39 -33.55
CA GLY A 157 0.25 11.85 -34.73
C GLY A 157 -0.28 12.90 -35.68
N ALA A 158 -0.53 14.12 -35.20
CA ALA A 158 -0.96 15.27 -35.99
C ALA A 158 0.21 16.13 -36.52
N SER A 159 1.46 15.81 -36.18
CA SER A 159 2.66 16.58 -36.56
C SER A 159 3.40 15.97 -37.74
N GLU A 160 4.35 16.70 -38.29
CA GLU A 160 5.31 16.23 -39.31
C GLU A 160 6.22 15.09 -38.79
N TYR A 161 6.28 14.89 -37.45
CA TYR A 161 7.04 13.82 -36.80
C TYR A 161 6.23 12.55 -36.55
N ALA A 162 5.06 12.39 -37.16
CA ALA A 162 4.15 11.24 -36.95
C ALA A 162 4.83 9.87 -37.18
N GLN A 163 5.80 9.80 -38.10
CA GLN A 163 6.59 8.58 -38.36
C GLN A 163 7.40 8.07 -37.14
N TYR A 164 7.76 8.94 -36.22
CA TYR A 164 8.52 8.60 -34.99
C TYR A 164 7.63 8.36 -33.80
N LYS A 165 6.30 8.50 -33.93
CA LYS A 165 5.34 8.41 -32.82
C LYS A 165 5.53 7.15 -31.98
N GLY A 166 5.65 5.97 -32.61
CA GLY A 166 5.77 4.69 -31.89
C GLY A 166 7.00 4.63 -30.98
N MET A 167 8.16 5.01 -31.52
CA MET A 167 9.42 5.01 -30.78
C MET A 167 9.43 6.05 -29.64
N THR A 168 8.94 7.26 -29.93
CA THR A 168 8.85 8.33 -28.92
C THR A 168 7.89 7.95 -27.78
N MET A 169 6.74 7.37 -28.12
CA MET A 169 5.77 6.93 -27.11
C MET A 169 6.27 5.77 -26.25
N ALA A 170 7.04 4.85 -26.84
CA ALA A 170 7.68 3.78 -26.08
C ALA A 170 8.72 4.33 -25.09
N ALA A 171 9.57 5.25 -25.54
CA ALA A 171 10.57 5.89 -24.68
C ALA A 171 9.93 6.72 -23.55
N LEU A 172 8.87 7.48 -23.85
CA LEU A 172 8.10 8.23 -22.85
C LEU A 172 7.42 7.31 -21.84
N GLY A 173 6.84 6.18 -22.29
CA GLY A 173 6.22 5.17 -21.42
C GLY A 173 7.22 4.60 -20.43
N LEU A 174 8.42 4.24 -20.89
CA LEU A 174 9.50 3.79 -20.01
C LEU A 174 9.95 4.90 -19.04
N GLY A 175 10.07 6.14 -19.53
CA GLY A 175 10.43 7.29 -18.69
C GLY A 175 9.43 7.53 -17.57
N VAL A 176 8.13 7.43 -17.85
CA VAL A 176 7.08 7.52 -16.82
C VAL A 176 7.17 6.37 -15.83
N GLN A 177 7.33 5.13 -16.30
CA GLN A 177 7.41 3.95 -15.44
C GLN A 177 8.59 4.05 -14.47
N TYR A 178 9.80 4.34 -14.97
CA TYR A 178 11.01 4.34 -14.15
C TYR A 178 11.29 5.69 -13.46
N GLY A 179 10.87 6.80 -14.05
CA GLY A 179 11.14 8.14 -13.53
C GLY A 179 10.08 8.66 -12.56
N VAL A 180 8.84 8.21 -12.67
CA VAL A 180 7.71 8.72 -11.86
C VAL A 180 7.16 7.64 -10.95
N ILE A 181 6.71 6.50 -11.48
CA ILE A 181 5.95 5.50 -10.74
C ILE A 181 6.83 4.75 -9.73
N LEU A 182 8.02 4.28 -10.13
CA LEU A 182 8.90 3.51 -9.24
C LEU A 182 9.48 4.30 -8.04
N PRO A 183 9.97 5.56 -8.20
CA PRO A 183 10.42 6.35 -7.05
C PRO A 183 9.31 6.58 -6.01
N TYR A 184 8.09 6.81 -6.45
CA TYR A 184 6.94 6.96 -5.55
C TYR A 184 6.66 5.66 -4.79
N GLY A 185 6.75 4.51 -5.44
CA GLY A 185 6.60 3.22 -4.78
C GLY A 185 7.50 3.09 -3.54
N ARG A 186 8.78 3.46 -3.66
CA ARG A 186 9.73 3.45 -2.53
C ARG A 186 9.35 4.42 -1.41
N THR A 187 8.88 5.59 -1.74
CA THR A 187 8.44 6.58 -0.76
C THR A 187 7.20 6.10 0.00
N GLN A 188 6.26 5.49 -0.69
CA GLN A 188 5.06 4.89 -0.10
C GLN A 188 5.42 3.72 0.83
N GLU A 189 6.40 2.90 0.46
CA GLU A 189 6.89 1.81 1.32
C GLU A 189 7.52 2.34 2.62
N SER A 190 8.37 3.37 2.53
CA SER A 190 8.96 4.01 3.72
C SER A 190 7.89 4.65 4.60
N GLU A 191 6.87 5.28 4.02
CA GLU A 191 5.75 5.84 4.76
C GLU A 191 4.93 4.74 5.46
N ALA A 192 4.65 3.64 4.76
CA ALA A 192 3.93 2.50 5.33
C ALA A 192 4.71 1.84 6.48
N ASP A 193 6.03 1.76 6.39
CA ASP A 193 6.88 1.30 7.50
C ASP A 193 6.76 2.21 8.72
N ILE A 194 6.88 3.53 8.55
CA ILE A 194 6.81 4.50 9.65
C ILE A 194 5.44 4.46 10.33
N VAL A 195 4.38 4.53 9.54
CA VAL A 195 3.00 4.57 10.03
C VAL A 195 2.59 3.22 10.63
N GLY A 196 2.97 2.12 9.98
CA GLY A 196 2.69 0.76 10.45
C GLY A 196 3.39 0.43 11.76
N LEU A 197 4.69 0.81 11.91
CA LEU A 197 5.42 0.67 13.18
C LEU A 197 4.76 1.45 14.31
N ARG A 198 4.25 2.65 14.03
CA ARG A 198 3.55 3.44 15.03
C ARG A 198 2.29 2.74 15.52
N TYR A 199 1.43 2.28 14.61
CA TYR A 199 0.19 1.60 14.98
C TYR A 199 0.42 0.27 15.70
N MET A 200 1.42 -0.53 15.30
CA MET A 200 1.74 -1.74 16.04
C MET A 200 2.27 -1.44 17.46
N ALA A 201 3.09 -0.40 17.62
CA ALA A 201 3.59 0.03 18.93
C ALA A 201 2.45 0.58 19.80
N ASP A 202 1.55 1.41 19.25
CA ASP A 202 0.38 1.93 19.95
C ASP A 202 -0.56 0.80 20.42
N ALA A 203 -0.60 -0.32 19.68
CA ALA A 203 -1.34 -1.53 20.06
C ALA A 203 -0.59 -2.43 21.07
N GLY A 204 0.60 -2.06 21.52
CA GLY A 204 1.38 -2.79 22.53
C GLY A 204 2.21 -3.96 21.97
N PHE A 205 2.37 -4.07 20.64
CA PHE A 205 3.31 -5.01 20.04
C PHE A 205 4.73 -4.45 20.07
N ASP A 206 5.73 -5.34 20.04
CA ASP A 206 7.16 -4.97 20.05
C ASP A 206 7.64 -4.59 18.64
N PRO A 207 7.90 -3.28 18.35
CA PRO A 207 8.34 -2.84 17.03
C PRO A 207 9.72 -3.36 16.62
N ASN A 208 10.56 -3.83 17.57
CA ASN A 208 11.87 -4.42 17.25
C ASN A 208 11.73 -5.72 16.44
N GLN A 209 10.59 -6.39 16.54
CA GLN A 209 10.31 -7.60 15.77
C GLN A 209 10.15 -7.34 14.27
N SER A 210 9.94 -6.11 13.84
CA SER A 210 9.96 -5.73 12.43
C SER A 210 11.31 -6.03 11.77
N VAL A 211 12.41 -5.72 12.46
CA VAL A 211 13.76 -6.03 11.98
C VAL A 211 13.98 -7.54 11.83
N ASN A 212 13.52 -8.31 12.83
CA ASN A 212 13.63 -9.77 12.80
C ASN A 212 12.78 -10.37 11.67
N LEU A 213 11.59 -9.83 11.41
CA LEU A 213 10.75 -10.24 10.28
C LEU A 213 11.48 -10.07 8.96
N TRP A 214 12.07 -8.90 8.69
CA TRP A 214 12.81 -8.66 7.45
C TRP A 214 14.03 -9.56 7.28
N GLN A 215 14.69 -9.91 8.39
CA GLN A 215 15.76 -10.92 8.38
C GLN A 215 15.23 -12.32 8.04
N ASN A 216 14.06 -12.70 8.56
CA ASN A 216 13.42 -13.96 8.21
C ASN A 216 12.98 -13.99 6.74
N MET A 217 12.42 -12.90 6.23
CA MET A 217 12.06 -12.75 4.82
C MET A 217 13.27 -12.91 3.91
N ALA A 218 14.40 -12.25 4.24
CA ALA A 218 15.64 -12.36 3.49
C ALA A 218 16.18 -13.81 3.47
N LYS A 219 16.09 -14.53 4.59
CA LYS A 219 16.47 -15.96 4.67
C LYS A 219 15.54 -16.84 3.83
N ALA A 220 14.23 -16.59 3.89
CA ALA A 220 13.24 -17.34 3.13
C ALA A 220 13.40 -17.15 1.60
N SER A 221 13.99 -16.03 1.17
CA SER A 221 14.28 -15.74 -0.25
C SER A 221 15.34 -16.62 -0.89
N GLY A 222 16.11 -17.40 -0.14
CA GLY A 222 17.02 -18.52 -0.48
C GLY A 222 17.62 -18.64 -1.87
N GLY A 223 17.70 -17.58 -2.66
CA GLY A 223 18.46 -17.48 -3.91
C GLY A 223 17.69 -17.55 -5.22
N ASN A 224 16.42 -17.95 -5.30
CA ASN A 224 15.78 -18.15 -6.61
C ASN A 224 14.49 -17.37 -6.88
N GLN A 225 13.68 -17.07 -5.90
CA GLN A 225 12.56 -16.12 -6.03
C GLN A 225 12.31 -15.43 -4.68
N PRO A 226 12.25 -14.09 -4.64
CA PRO A 226 11.86 -13.40 -3.42
C PRO A 226 10.42 -13.77 -3.04
N PRO A 227 10.07 -13.83 -1.74
CA PRO A 227 8.69 -13.94 -1.31
C PRO A 227 7.80 -12.91 -2.02
N GLU A 228 6.54 -13.26 -2.30
CA GLU A 228 5.61 -12.39 -3.02
C GLU A 228 5.50 -11.01 -2.37
N LEU A 229 5.48 -10.96 -1.04
CA LEU A 229 5.48 -9.70 -0.29
C LEU A 229 6.67 -8.79 -0.66
N LEU A 230 7.86 -9.33 -0.93
CA LEU A 230 9.02 -8.54 -1.38
C LEU A 230 8.89 -8.07 -2.84
N SER A 231 8.09 -8.74 -3.66
CA SER A 231 7.83 -8.35 -5.05
C SER A 231 6.81 -7.22 -5.13
N THR A 232 5.79 -7.27 -4.28
CA THR A 232 4.74 -6.24 -4.16
C THR A 232 5.19 -5.03 -3.34
N HIS A 233 6.08 -5.27 -2.35
CA HIS A 233 6.67 -4.26 -1.45
C HIS A 233 8.20 -4.29 -1.53
N PRO A 234 8.80 -3.68 -2.58
CA PRO A 234 10.23 -3.77 -2.81
C PRO A 234 11.05 -3.27 -1.62
N SER A 235 11.92 -4.14 -1.11
CA SER A 235 12.89 -3.78 -0.10
C SER A 235 14.02 -2.96 -0.72
N HIS A 236 14.31 -1.81 -0.12
CA HIS A 236 15.53 -1.04 -0.43
C HIS A 236 16.65 -1.40 0.55
N SER A 237 17.88 -1.19 0.15
CA SER A 237 19.07 -1.60 0.93
C SER A 237 19.14 -1.00 2.34
N THR A 238 18.47 0.13 2.56
CA THR A 238 18.45 0.85 3.85
C THR A 238 17.26 0.49 4.73
N ARG A 239 16.28 -0.31 4.27
CA ARG A 239 15.02 -0.55 4.99
C ARG A 239 15.21 -0.96 6.45
N ILE A 240 16.11 -1.90 6.73
CA ILE A 240 16.39 -2.33 8.12
C ILE A 240 16.99 -1.19 8.95
N GLN A 241 17.83 -0.36 8.34
CA GLN A 241 18.41 0.80 9.02
C GLN A 241 17.34 1.85 9.32
N ASP A 242 16.46 2.11 8.36
CA ASP A 242 15.36 3.07 8.48
C ASP A 242 14.34 2.62 9.54
N LEU A 243 14.00 1.33 9.58
CA LEU A 243 13.18 0.73 10.64
C LEU A 243 13.78 0.95 12.03
N ARG A 244 15.09 0.66 12.19
CA ARG A 244 15.78 0.88 13.47
C ARG A 244 15.78 2.35 13.88
N ALA A 245 16.02 3.26 12.95
CA ALA A 245 15.96 4.70 13.21
C ALA A 245 14.54 5.12 13.64
N THR A 246 13.52 4.65 12.94
CA THR A 246 12.11 4.93 13.28
C THR A 246 11.76 4.41 14.67
N ILE A 247 12.15 3.17 15.02
CA ILE A 247 11.89 2.58 16.33
C ILE A 247 12.43 3.45 17.47
N THR A 248 13.62 4.05 17.30
CA THR A 248 14.20 4.93 18.34
C THR A 248 13.42 6.21 18.59
N THR A 249 12.57 6.61 17.64
CA THR A 249 11.77 7.84 17.71
C THR A 249 10.32 7.59 18.13
N LEU A 250 9.90 6.32 18.23
CA LEU A 250 8.54 5.98 18.62
C LEU A 250 8.27 6.41 20.07
N PRO A 251 7.09 7.00 20.35
CA PRO A 251 6.66 7.24 21.73
C PRO A 251 6.57 5.92 22.49
N GLN A 252 6.86 5.97 23.80
CA GLN A 252 6.59 4.80 24.65
C GLN A 252 5.08 4.56 24.74
N SER A 253 4.66 3.37 24.37
CA SER A 253 3.27 2.94 24.52
C SER A 253 3.04 2.37 25.92
N ASN A 254 1.95 2.79 26.56
CA ASN A 254 1.45 2.19 27.80
C ASN A 254 0.37 1.13 27.54
N ALA A 255 0.16 0.75 26.28
CA ALA A 255 -0.83 -0.25 25.92
C ALA A 255 -0.43 -1.63 26.49
N GLN A 256 -1.42 -2.34 27.01
CA GLN A 256 -1.21 -3.72 27.43
C GLN A 256 -0.87 -4.58 26.20
N ARG A 257 0.23 -5.31 26.28
CA ARG A 257 0.66 -6.20 25.19
C ARG A 257 -0.44 -7.24 24.88
N PRO A 258 -0.87 -7.36 23.62
CA PRO A 258 -1.82 -8.38 23.20
C PRO A 258 -1.26 -9.79 23.44
N ASN A 259 -2.17 -10.75 23.69
CA ASN A 259 -1.82 -12.16 23.89
C ASN A 259 -2.52 -13.00 22.81
N CYS A 260 -2.16 -12.77 21.56
CA CYS A 260 -2.66 -13.53 20.42
C CYS A 260 -1.87 -14.82 20.26
N LYS A 261 -2.59 -15.95 20.19
CA LYS A 261 -2.00 -17.30 20.11
C LYS A 261 -2.59 -18.06 18.94
N VAL A 262 -1.75 -18.86 18.28
CA VAL A 262 -2.15 -19.84 17.26
C VAL A 262 -2.74 -21.07 17.92
#